data_e7b50c9de1ca39f92e3c7e45ffcc2471
#
_entry.id   e7b50c9de1ca39f92e3c7e45ffcc2471
#
_cell.length_a   1.000
_cell.length_b   1.000
_cell.length_c   1.000
_cell.angle_alpha   90.00
_cell.angle_beta   90.00
_cell.angle_gamma   90.00
#
_symmetry.space_group_name_H-M   'P 1'
#
loop_
_entity.id
_entity.type
_entity.pdbx_description
1 polymer ?
#
loop_
_entity_poly.entity_id
_entity_poly.type
_entity_poly.pdbx_seq_one_letter_code
_entity_poly.pdbx_strand_id
1 'polypeptide(L)'
;MVPVLAAYISFSISDKPGLAPGFAAGFAANLINSGFLGGLVGGFLAGYIMKWIKANIKGGKTLAGFFNFFLYPVVGTFVVGTLMMFVVGKPVAWLNTALTDWLNAMQGANGIVLGAIIGAMVSFDLGGPVNKAAYAFCL
;
A
#
# COMPACT_ATOMS: atom_id res chain seq x y z
N MET A 1 8.61 6.03 -5.03
CA MET A 1 9.20 5.04 -4.08
C MET A 1 8.21 3.94 -3.71
N VAL A 2 7.02 4.26 -3.18
CA VAL A 2 6.02 3.27 -2.72
C VAL A 2 5.61 2.22 -3.77
N PRO A 3 5.30 2.58 -5.04
CA PRO A 3 4.95 1.58 -6.05
C PRO A 3 6.08 0.58 -6.35
N VAL A 4 7.32 1.07 -6.34
CA VAL A 4 8.50 0.22 -6.58
C VAL A 4 8.70 -0.75 -5.42
N LEU A 5 8.57 -0.29 -4.18
CA LEU A 5 8.64 -1.13 -2.99
C LEU A 5 7.60 -2.25 -3.04
N ALA A 6 6.34 -1.89 -3.29
CA ALA A 6 5.24 -2.86 -3.39
C ALA A 6 5.46 -3.88 -4.52
N ALA A 7 5.97 -3.42 -5.66
CA ALA A 7 6.31 -4.29 -6.78
C ALA A 7 7.39 -5.31 -6.42
N TYR A 8 8.46 -4.89 -5.74
CA TYR A 8 9.54 -5.79 -5.33
C TYR A 8 9.12 -6.77 -4.23
N ILE A 9 8.27 -6.36 -3.28
CA ILE A 9 7.70 -7.26 -2.28
C ILE A 9 6.86 -8.34 -2.97
N SER A 10 5.99 -7.95 -3.88
CA SER A 10 5.17 -8.88 -4.65
C SER A 10 6.01 -9.80 -5.53
N PHE A 11 7.06 -9.28 -6.16
CA PHE A 11 8.02 -10.06 -6.94
C PHE A 11 8.72 -11.12 -6.10
N SER A 12 9.14 -10.80 -4.88
CA SER A 12 9.81 -11.76 -3.99
C SER A 12 8.91 -12.94 -3.58
N ILE A 13 7.59 -12.77 -3.60
CA ILE A 13 6.60 -13.78 -3.21
C ILE A 13 6.14 -14.62 -4.41
N SER A 14 5.89 -13.98 -5.56
CA SER A 14 5.23 -14.59 -6.72
C SER A 14 6.03 -14.57 -8.01
N ASP A 15 7.28 -14.13 -7.99
CA ASP A 15 8.17 -13.97 -9.14
C ASP A 15 7.67 -12.91 -10.16
N LYS A 16 8.09 -13.06 -11.43
CA LYS A 16 7.77 -12.11 -12.52
C LYS A 16 6.30 -11.71 -12.64
N PRO A 17 5.31 -12.61 -12.52
CA PRO A 17 3.89 -12.24 -12.64
C PRO A 17 3.40 -11.27 -11.56
N GLY A 18 4.06 -11.24 -10.39
CA GLY A 18 3.69 -10.36 -9.28
C GLY A 18 4.11 -8.91 -9.43
N LEU A 19 4.99 -8.62 -10.39
CA LEU A 19 5.58 -7.29 -10.53
C LEU A 19 4.54 -6.22 -10.89
N ALA A 20 3.71 -6.50 -11.89
CA ALA A 20 2.66 -5.56 -12.34
C ALA A 20 1.55 -5.35 -11.29
N PRO A 21 0.96 -6.40 -10.68
CA PRO A 21 -0.01 -6.22 -9.59
C PRO A 21 0.57 -5.52 -8.37
N GLY A 22 1.82 -5.80 -8.02
CA GLY A 22 2.52 -5.13 -6.93
C GLY A 22 2.71 -3.64 -7.20
N PHE A 23 3.08 -3.28 -8.42
CA PHE A 23 3.21 -1.89 -8.84
C PHE A 23 1.86 -1.16 -8.78
N ALA A 24 0.79 -1.80 -9.26
CA ALA A 24 -0.56 -1.26 -9.19
C ALA A 24 -1.05 -1.08 -7.75
N ALA A 25 -0.77 -2.05 -6.87
CA ALA A 25 -1.08 -1.95 -5.43
C ALA A 25 -0.38 -0.76 -4.77
N GLY A 26 0.90 -0.56 -5.07
CA GLY A 26 1.65 0.58 -4.57
C GLY A 26 1.17 1.91 -5.12
N PHE A 27 0.73 1.95 -6.37
CA PHE A 27 0.11 3.13 -6.96
C PHE A 27 -1.26 3.44 -6.32
N ALA A 28 -2.10 2.41 -6.12
CA ALA A 28 -3.36 2.53 -5.39
C ALA A 28 -3.14 3.03 -3.96
N ALA A 29 -2.10 2.53 -3.27
CA ALA A 29 -1.72 3.00 -1.94
C ALA A 29 -1.42 4.50 -1.90
N ASN A 30 -0.81 5.04 -2.96
CA ASN A 30 -0.61 6.48 -3.08
C ASN A 30 -1.93 7.25 -3.30
N LEU A 31 -2.83 6.71 -4.13
CA LEU A 31 -4.13 7.34 -4.40
C LEU A 31 -5.01 7.44 -3.15
N ILE A 32 -5.02 6.39 -2.33
CA ILE A 32 -5.78 6.36 -1.07
C ILE A 32 -5.04 7.00 0.12
N ASN A 33 -3.92 7.66 -0.14
CA ASN A 33 -3.08 8.33 0.86
C ASN A 33 -2.59 7.41 2.00
N SER A 34 -2.47 6.11 1.75
CA SER A 34 -1.95 5.14 2.72
C SER A 34 -0.42 5.09 2.78
N GLY A 35 0.26 5.73 1.85
CA GLY A 35 1.71 5.91 1.85
C GLY A 35 2.52 4.62 1.90
N PHE A 36 3.60 4.64 2.67
CA PHE A 36 4.54 3.53 2.81
C PHE A 36 3.89 2.25 3.37
N LEU A 37 3.09 2.39 4.45
CA LEU A 37 2.41 1.26 5.08
C LEU A 37 1.43 0.59 4.11
N GLY A 38 0.64 1.39 3.39
CA GLY A 38 -0.26 0.87 2.36
C GLY A 38 0.48 0.17 1.22
N GLY A 39 1.63 0.69 0.82
CA GLY A 39 2.49 0.04 -0.18
C GLY A 39 3.05 -1.29 0.29
N LEU A 40 3.45 -1.38 1.56
CA LEU A 40 3.95 -2.61 2.17
C LEU A 40 2.85 -3.67 2.23
N VAL A 41 1.70 -3.35 2.80
CA VAL A 41 0.53 -4.24 2.86
C VAL A 41 0.07 -4.63 1.46
N GLY A 42 -0.01 -3.67 0.54
CA GLY A 42 -0.39 -3.89 -0.85
C GLY A 42 0.56 -4.82 -1.59
N GLY A 43 1.86 -4.69 -1.36
CA GLY A 43 2.88 -5.58 -1.93
C GLY A 43 2.73 -7.03 -1.45
N PHE A 44 2.50 -7.25 -0.15
CA PHE A 44 2.24 -8.58 0.40
C PHE A 44 0.94 -9.17 -0.14
N LEU A 45 -0.16 -8.40 -0.14
CA LEU A 45 -1.44 -8.83 -0.70
C LEU A 45 -1.31 -9.21 -2.17
N ALA A 46 -0.68 -8.36 -2.98
CA ALA A 46 -0.44 -8.64 -4.39
C ALA A 46 0.36 -9.94 -4.59
N GLY A 47 1.42 -10.12 -3.81
CA GLY A 47 2.25 -11.32 -3.87
C GLY A 47 1.47 -12.60 -3.52
N TYR A 48 0.73 -12.60 -2.43
CA TYR A 48 -0.07 -13.77 -2.01
C TYR A 48 -1.21 -14.08 -2.97
N ILE A 49 -1.93 -13.07 -3.44
CA ILE A 49 -3.02 -13.23 -4.42
C ILE A 49 -2.46 -13.82 -5.73
N MET A 50 -1.34 -13.32 -6.22
CA MET A 50 -0.71 -13.83 -7.42
C MET A 50 -0.21 -15.27 -7.25
N LYS A 51 0.35 -15.60 -6.08
CA LYS A 51 0.74 -16.97 -5.75
C LYS A 51 -0.47 -17.91 -5.75
N TRP A 52 -1.59 -17.47 -5.20
CA TRP A 52 -2.84 -18.23 -5.19
C TRP A 52 -3.43 -18.40 -6.60
N ILE A 53 -3.48 -17.35 -7.40
CA ILE A 53 -3.92 -17.40 -8.81
C ILE A 53 -3.04 -18.37 -9.61
N LYS A 54 -1.73 -18.27 -9.47
CA LYS A 54 -0.76 -19.15 -10.14
C LYS A 54 -0.92 -20.62 -9.75
N ALA A 55 -1.30 -20.89 -8.48
CA ALA A 55 -1.56 -22.26 -8.01
C ALA A 55 -2.87 -22.85 -8.56
N ASN A 56 -3.92 -22.03 -8.74
CA ASN A 56 -5.24 -22.46 -9.19
C ASN A 56 -5.37 -22.51 -10.71
N ILE A 57 -4.69 -21.61 -11.43
CA ILE A 57 -4.74 -21.53 -12.89
C ILE A 57 -3.52 -22.26 -13.47
N LYS A 58 -3.63 -23.57 -13.62
CA LYS A 58 -2.64 -24.40 -14.34
C LYS A 58 -2.95 -24.39 -15.84
N GLY A 59 -2.44 -23.41 -16.57
CA GLY A 59 -2.44 -23.44 -18.03
C GLY A 59 -1.54 -24.55 -18.58
N GLY A 60 -1.95 -25.21 -19.67
CA GLY A 60 -1.10 -26.18 -20.36
C GLY A 60 0.22 -25.56 -20.82
N LYS A 61 1.25 -26.39 -20.99
CA LYS A 61 2.62 -25.94 -21.33
C LYS A 61 2.69 -24.98 -22.53
N THR A 62 1.82 -25.15 -23.49
CA THR A 62 1.77 -24.35 -24.74
C THR A 62 1.23 -22.91 -24.51
N LEU A 63 0.33 -22.73 -23.55
CA LEU A 63 -0.29 -21.44 -23.23
C LEU A 63 0.36 -20.75 -22.02
N ALA A 64 1.31 -21.39 -21.37
CA ALA A 64 1.96 -20.85 -20.17
C ALA A 64 2.64 -19.49 -20.41
N GLY A 65 3.21 -19.27 -21.59
CA GLY A 65 3.80 -17.99 -21.96
C GLY A 65 2.77 -16.87 -22.05
N PHE A 66 1.63 -17.13 -22.66
CA PHE A 66 0.54 -16.17 -22.78
C PHE A 66 -0.10 -15.85 -21.42
N PHE A 67 -0.34 -16.87 -20.60
CA PHE A 67 -0.85 -16.68 -19.24
C PHE A 67 0.10 -15.86 -18.35
N ASN A 68 1.40 -16.17 -18.41
CA ASN A 68 2.39 -15.46 -17.60
C ASN A 68 2.58 -14.00 -18.04
N PHE A 69 2.49 -13.74 -19.33
CA PHE A 69 2.77 -12.42 -19.87
C PHE A 69 1.55 -11.50 -19.87
N PHE A 70 0.37 -12.02 -20.10
CA PHE A 70 -0.84 -11.23 -20.30
C PHE A 70 -1.89 -11.45 -19.20
N LEU A 71 -2.30 -12.68 -18.98
CA LEU A 71 -3.43 -12.99 -18.11
C LEU A 71 -3.13 -12.69 -16.63
N TYR A 72 -2.00 -13.14 -16.12
CA TYR A 72 -1.65 -12.93 -14.72
C TYR A 72 -1.47 -11.45 -14.36
N PRO A 73 -0.75 -10.63 -15.13
CA PRO A 73 -0.67 -9.21 -14.85
C PRO A 73 -2.01 -8.49 -14.88
N VAL A 74 -2.86 -8.77 -15.86
CA VAL A 74 -4.17 -8.10 -16.04
C VAL A 74 -5.13 -8.48 -14.92
N VAL A 75 -5.34 -9.78 -14.69
CA VAL A 75 -6.27 -10.27 -13.65
C VAL A 75 -5.73 -9.91 -12.26
N GLY A 76 -4.46 -10.08 -12.02
CA GLY A 76 -3.82 -9.73 -10.76
C GLY A 76 -3.93 -8.24 -10.44
N THR A 77 -3.67 -7.38 -11.40
CA THR A 77 -3.79 -5.93 -11.24
C THR A 77 -5.22 -5.52 -10.92
N PHE A 78 -6.20 -6.08 -11.63
CA PHE A 78 -7.61 -5.79 -11.40
C PHE A 78 -8.06 -6.22 -9.99
N VAL A 79 -7.77 -7.45 -9.60
CA VAL A 79 -8.16 -8.00 -8.29
C VAL A 79 -7.45 -7.25 -7.16
N VAL A 80 -6.16 -7.05 -7.26
CA VAL A 80 -5.36 -6.35 -6.24
C VAL A 80 -5.76 -4.89 -6.13
N GLY A 81 -5.96 -4.20 -7.25
CA GLY A 81 -6.41 -2.80 -7.27
C GLY A 81 -7.77 -2.63 -6.59
N THR A 82 -8.71 -3.51 -6.89
CA THR A 82 -10.04 -3.50 -6.26
C THR A 82 -9.95 -3.74 -4.75
N LEU A 83 -9.19 -4.75 -4.32
CA LEU A 83 -8.99 -5.04 -2.91
C LEU A 83 -8.31 -3.88 -2.17
N MET A 84 -7.30 -3.28 -2.77
CA MET A 84 -6.62 -2.13 -2.16
C MET A 84 -7.58 -0.95 -1.95
N MET A 85 -8.44 -0.66 -2.91
CA MET A 85 -9.38 0.45 -2.78
C MET A 85 -10.47 0.19 -1.74
N PHE A 86 -11.04 -1.03 -1.72
CA PHE A 86 -12.18 -1.35 -0.86
C PHE A 86 -11.79 -1.83 0.53
N VAL A 87 -10.74 -2.64 0.66
CA VAL A 87 -10.37 -3.27 1.93
C VAL A 87 -9.32 -2.44 2.67
N VAL A 88 -8.27 -2.00 2.00
CA VAL A 88 -7.17 -1.28 2.64
C VAL A 88 -7.46 0.23 2.75
N GLY A 89 -8.16 0.80 1.78
CA GLY A 89 -8.47 2.23 1.75
C GLY A 89 -9.28 2.72 2.94
N LYS A 90 -10.31 1.98 3.34
CA LYS A 90 -11.19 2.35 4.46
C LYS A 90 -10.46 2.36 5.82
N PRO A 91 -9.76 1.29 6.26
CA PRO A 91 -9.05 1.31 7.54
C PRO A 91 -7.96 2.37 7.60
N VAL A 92 -7.23 2.57 6.51
CA VAL A 92 -6.14 3.56 6.48
C VAL A 92 -6.67 4.98 6.48
N ALA A 93 -7.75 5.28 5.75
CA ALA A 93 -8.42 6.58 5.80
C ALA A 93 -8.93 6.88 7.22
N TRP A 94 -9.54 5.90 7.88
CA TRP A 94 -9.98 6.02 9.28
C TRP A 94 -8.81 6.31 10.22
N LEU A 95 -7.71 5.57 10.09
CA LEU A 95 -6.50 5.78 10.90
C LEU A 95 -5.94 7.19 10.70
N ASN A 96 -5.88 7.67 9.47
CA ASN A 96 -5.40 9.02 9.15
C ASN A 96 -6.29 10.09 9.79
N THR A 97 -7.60 9.93 9.71
CA THR A 97 -8.57 10.84 10.36
C THR A 97 -8.41 10.81 11.88
N ALA A 98 -8.32 9.63 12.49
CA ALA A 98 -8.13 9.47 13.94
C ALA A 98 -6.84 10.14 14.43
N LEU A 99 -5.73 10.00 13.69
CA LEU A 99 -4.46 10.65 14.02
C LEU A 99 -4.57 12.18 13.93
N THR A 100 -5.25 12.69 12.90
CA THR A 100 -5.45 14.13 12.73
C THR A 100 -6.32 14.71 13.85
N ASP A 101 -7.40 14.02 14.21
CA ASP A 101 -8.29 14.44 15.31
C ASP A 101 -7.57 14.41 16.66
N TRP A 102 -6.73 13.40 16.89
CA TRP A 102 -5.91 13.31 18.09
C TRP A 102 -4.91 14.47 18.20
N LEU A 103 -4.24 14.82 17.09
CA LEU A 103 -3.34 15.97 17.04
C LEU A 103 -4.09 17.29 17.29
N ASN A 104 -5.27 17.45 16.69
CA ASN A 104 -6.11 18.63 16.91
C ASN A 104 -6.55 18.78 18.38
N ALA A 105 -6.87 17.66 19.04
CA ALA A 105 -7.22 17.66 20.46
C ALA A 105 -6.04 18.08 21.36
N MET A 106 -4.80 17.90 20.89
CA MET A 106 -3.59 18.28 21.62
C MET A 106 -3.15 19.74 21.39
N GLN A 107 -3.84 20.52 20.56
CA GLN A 107 -3.49 21.93 20.31
C GLN A 107 -3.39 22.83 21.56
N GLY A 108 -4.04 22.44 22.64
CA GLY A 108 -3.94 23.12 23.94
C GLY A 108 -2.76 22.66 24.83
N ALA A 109 -1.98 21.68 24.41
CA ALA A 109 -0.85 21.15 25.18
C ALA A 109 0.42 22.00 24.98
N ASN A 110 1.39 21.83 25.90
CA ASN A 110 2.70 22.50 25.79
C ASN A 110 3.33 22.26 24.41
N GLY A 111 3.72 23.36 23.73
CA GLY A 111 4.28 23.31 22.38
C GLY A 111 5.51 22.41 22.22
N ILE A 112 6.29 22.21 23.28
CA ILE A 112 7.46 21.30 23.29
C ILE A 112 7.02 19.85 23.14
N VAL A 113 5.99 19.41 23.88
CA VAL A 113 5.46 18.04 23.81
C VAL A 113 4.83 17.79 22.43
N LEU A 114 4.06 18.75 21.94
CA LEU A 114 3.45 18.67 20.62
C LEU A 114 4.52 18.58 19.52
N GLY A 115 5.55 19.41 19.58
CA GLY A 115 6.67 19.39 18.64
C GLY A 115 7.43 18.05 18.64
N ALA A 116 7.66 17.48 19.82
CA ALA A 116 8.30 16.16 19.95
C ALA A 116 7.45 15.05 19.32
N ILE A 117 6.13 15.05 19.51
CA ILE A 117 5.20 14.08 18.95
C ILE A 117 5.16 14.22 17.41
N ILE A 118 5.03 15.44 16.90
CA ILE A 118 5.02 15.69 15.45
C ILE A 118 6.34 15.24 14.81
N GLY A 119 7.47 15.55 15.45
CA GLY A 119 8.79 15.10 15.00
C GLY A 119 8.92 13.58 14.96
N ALA A 120 8.42 12.90 15.97
CA ALA A 120 8.38 11.43 16.02
C ALA A 120 7.47 10.85 14.90
N MET A 121 6.30 11.43 14.67
CA MET A 121 5.39 11.01 13.61
C MET A 121 6.00 11.18 12.21
N VAL A 122 6.69 12.29 11.97
CA VAL A 122 7.37 12.54 10.69
C VAL A 122 8.52 11.55 10.46
N SER A 123 9.27 11.24 11.53
CA SER A 123 10.39 10.28 11.44
C SER A 123 9.94 8.84 11.29
N PHE A 124 8.80 8.49 11.84
CA PHE A 124 8.32 7.10 11.89
C PHE A 124 7.93 6.56 10.51
N ASP A 125 7.31 7.35 9.68
CA ASP A 125 6.62 6.85 8.48
C ASP A 125 7.13 7.48 7.15
N LEU A 126 8.27 8.08 7.10
CA LEU A 126 8.98 8.55 5.89
C LEU A 126 8.10 8.89 4.65
N GLY A 127 6.95 9.52 4.85
CA GLY A 127 6.03 9.94 3.78
C GLY A 127 4.68 9.20 3.72
N GLY A 128 4.36 8.40 4.73
CA GLY A 128 3.09 7.68 4.84
C GLY A 128 1.95 8.50 5.46
N PRO A 129 0.86 7.83 5.88
CA PRO A 129 -0.33 8.50 6.41
C PRO A 129 -0.05 9.27 7.70
N VAL A 130 0.84 8.78 8.55
CA VAL A 130 1.22 9.43 9.81
C VAL A 130 1.94 10.74 9.55
N ASN A 131 2.88 10.75 8.60
CA ASN A 131 3.58 11.95 8.16
C ASN A 131 2.62 12.97 7.53
N LYS A 132 1.67 12.52 6.70
CA LYS A 132 0.67 13.40 6.09
C LYS A 132 -0.26 14.03 7.12
N ALA A 133 -0.67 13.28 8.15
CA ALA A 133 -1.46 13.81 9.24
C ALA A 133 -0.71 14.90 10.01
N ALA A 134 0.56 14.67 10.32
CA ALA A 134 1.43 15.67 10.95
C ALA A 134 1.62 16.92 10.07
N TYR A 135 1.81 16.72 8.79
CA TYR A 135 2.00 17.82 7.82
C TYR A 135 0.73 18.67 7.65
N ALA A 136 -0.43 18.03 7.53
CA ALA A 136 -1.72 18.72 7.44
C ALA A 136 -2.06 19.50 8.71
N PHE A 137 -1.59 19.03 9.86
CA PHE A 137 -1.73 19.74 11.13
C PHE A 137 -0.84 20.99 11.22
N CYS A 138 0.37 20.94 10.62
CA CYS A 138 1.32 22.07 10.66
C CYS A 138 1.00 23.19 9.67
N LEU A 139 0.18 22.91 8.63
CA LEU A 139 -0.25 23.90 7.63
C LEU A 139 -1.49 24.66 8.08
#